data_790b050606385504584960a161a57ff5
#
_entry.id   790b050606385504584960a161a57ff5
#
_cell.length_a   1.000
_cell.length_b   1.000
_cell.length_c   1.000
_cell.angle_alpha   90.00
_cell.angle_beta   90.00
_cell.angle_gamma   90.00
#
_symmetry.space_group_name_H-M   'P 1'
#
loop_
_entity.id
_entity.type
_entity.pdbx_description
1 polymer ?
#
loop_
_entity_poly.entity_id
_entity_poly.type
_entity_poly.pdbx_seq_one_letter_code
_entity_poly.pdbx_strand_id
1 'polypeptide(L)'
;TQNMRSKTKVEEHENFQGTLEELGNWSFDGSSTKQAEGGNSDCLLIPVAIYPDPARINGYLVMSEVMNADGTPHDSNGRATIEDEDNDFWFGFEQEYFIMDTETGLPLGFPVGGYPGPQGMYYCSVGGKNTFGRELVEEHADLCIDAGLNFEGINQEVAAGQWEFQLFAQGAKKAGDEIWIARYLLDRLTESYGYYIEYHPKPVKGDWNGSGMHANFSNTTLRTCGSQETYEKICEAFRPVTKEHIAVYGAFNDQRLTGLHETASINDFSFGVSDRGASIRIPIITVQKGWKGWLEDRRPASN
;
A
#
# COMPACT_ATOMS: atom_id res chain seq x y z
N THR A 1 3.09 -1.88 18.01
CA THR A 1 2.22 -1.85 16.82
C THR A 1 2.90 -1.05 15.74
N GLN A 2 2.81 -1.51 14.51
CA GLN A 2 3.34 -0.81 13.33
C GLN A 2 2.30 0.17 12.74
N ASN A 3 1.34 0.61 13.52
CA ASN A 3 0.31 1.54 13.08
C ASN A 3 0.92 2.91 12.80
N MET A 4 0.44 3.54 11.74
CA MET A 4 0.77 4.91 11.39
C MET A 4 0.40 5.87 12.54
N ARG A 5 1.20 6.91 12.71
CA ARG A 5 0.98 7.95 13.72
C ARG A 5 1.20 9.32 13.10
N SER A 6 0.50 10.30 13.59
CA SER A 6 0.67 11.68 13.15
C SER A 6 0.66 12.66 14.32
N LYS A 7 1.31 13.81 14.12
CA LYS A 7 1.28 15.00 14.97
C LYS A 7 1.08 16.21 14.07
N THR A 8 0.40 17.20 14.55
CA THR A 8 0.25 18.48 13.84
C THR A 8 1.16 19.54 14.48
N LYS A 9 1.93 20.23 13.65
CA LYS A 9 2.73 21.40 14.02
C LYS A 9 2.14 22.63 13.33
N VAL A 10 2.13 23.75 14.01
CA VAL A 10 1.74 25.04 13.43
C VAL A 10 2.96 25.94 13.43
N GLU A 11 3.31 26.47 12.27
CA GLU A 11 4.46 27.36 12.08
C GLU A 11 4.04 28.61 11.32
N GLU A 12 4.70 29.71 11.62
CA GLU A 12 4.56 30.95 10.85
C GLU A 12 5.73 31.06 9.88
N HIS A 13 5.42 31.12 8.59
CA HIS A 13 6.40 31.33 7.54
C HIS A 13 6.00 32.52 6.67
N GLU A 14 6.96 33.44 6.45
CA GLU A 14 6.81 34.44 5.41
C GLU A 14 7.13 33.80 4.04
N ASN A 15 6.13 33.69 3.16
CA ASN A 15 6.29 33.19 1.79
C ASN A 15 6.75 31.70 1.69
N PHE A 16 6.18 30.81 2.52
CA PHE A 16 6.44 29.36 2.42
C PHE A 16 6.16 28.82 1.01
N GLN A 17 7.13 28.14 0.43
CA GLN A 17 7.04 27.59 -0.92
C GLN A 17 6.59 26.12 -0.94
N GLY A 18 6.45 25.50 0.22
CA GLY A 18 6.06 24.09 0.33
C GLY A 18 7.20 23.12 0.01
N THR A 19 8.43 23.49 0.34
CA THR A 19 9.59 22.64 0.10
C THR A 19 10.12 22.02 1.38
N LEU A 20 10.83 20.87 1.25
CA LEU A 20 11.41 20.18 2.40
C LEU A 20 12.49 20.97 3.11
N GLU A 21 13.24 21.78 2.35
CA GLU A 21 14.35 22.61 2.85
C GLU A 21 13.88 23.71 3.80
N GLU A 22 12.60 24.09 3.72
CA GLU A 22 11.98 25.07 4.60
C GLU A 22 11.50 24.47 5.92
N LEU A 23 11.49 23.13 6.04
CA LEU A 23 11.00 22.42 7.22
C LEU A 23 12.15 22.07 8.16
N GLY A 24 11.98 22.42 9.44
CA GLY A 24 12.87 21.96 10.48
C GLY A 24 12.56 20.53 10.96
N ASN A 25 13.57 19.88 11.52
CA ASN A 25 13.35 18.61 12.22
C ASN A 25 12.41 18.78 13.40
N TRP A 26 11.75 17.73 13.78
CA TRP A 26 10.92 17.66 14.96
C TRP A 26 11.27 16.46 15.82
N SER A 27 10.59 16.29 16.96
CA SER A 27 10.78 15.13 17.83
C SER A 27 9.45 14.65 18.41
N PHE A 28 9.48 13.45 18.96
CA PHE A 28 8.37 12.87 19.71
C PHE A 28 8.89 11.98 20.83
N ASP A 29 8.02 11.69 21.81
CA ASP A 29 8.32 10.74 22.87
C ASP A 29 8.26 9.30 22.35
N GLY A 30 9.42 8.72 22.07
CA GLY A 30 9.57 7.36 21.60
C GLY A 30 9.16 6.31 22.65
N SER A 31 9.14 6.66 23.94
CA SER A 31 8.69 5.74 25.00
C SER A 31 7.19 5.44 24.88
N SER A 32 6.38 6.42 24.48
CA SER A 32 4.95 6.27 24.23
C SER A 32 4.63 5.36 23.04
N THR A 33 5.59 5.15 22.13
CA THR A 33 5.47 4.28 20.95
C THR A 33 6.26 2.97 21.09
N LYS A 34 6.98 2.77 22.20
CA LYS A 34 7.92 1.67 22.43
C LYS A 34 9.11 1.65 21.45
N GLN A 35 9.52 2.83 21.02
CA GLN A 35 10.69 3.04 20.15
C GLN A 35 11.90 3.53 20.95
N ALA A 36 11.74 3.97 22.20
CA ALA A 36 12.82 4.37 23.07
C ALA A 36 12.53 4.04 24.54
N GLU A 37 13.57 4.04 25.36
CA GLU A 37 13.47 3.87 26.81
C GLU A 37 13.12 5.19 27.49
N GLY A 38 12.36 5.13 28.61
CA GLY A 38 11.88 6.35 29.29
C GLY A 38 12.98 7.30 29.80
N GLY A 39 14.20 6.80 30.01
CA GLY A 39 15.35 7.60 30.44
C GLY A 39 16.06 8.36 29.30
N ASN A 40 15.78 8.01 28.04
CA ASN A 40 16.28 8.68 26.81
C ASN A 40 15.20 8.49 25.74
N SER A 41 14.09 9.23 25.89
CA SER A 41 12.85 8.92 25.17
C SER A 41 12.68 9.64 23.85
N ASP A 42 13.50 10.64 23.55
CA ASP A 42 13.33 11.44 22.34
C ASP A 42 13.76 10.66 21.08
N CYS A 43 12.82 10.56 20.13
CA CYS A 43 13.12 10.20 18.75
C CYS A 43 12.96 11.43 17.85
N LEU A 44 13.81 11.53 16.83
CA LEU A 44 13.74 12.63 15.88
C LEU A 44 12.84 12.27 14.69
N LEU A 45 12.20 13.29 14.14
CA LEU A 45 11.43 13.24 12.89
C LEU A 45 12.16 14.11 11.86
N ILE A 46 12.65 13.47 10.82
CA ILE A 46 13.32 14.14 9.70
C ILE A 46 12.36 14.16 8.51
N PRO A 47 11.91 15.34 8.06
CA PRO A 47 11.06 15.45 6.88
C PRO A 47 11.73 14.85 5.63
N VAL A 48 11.00 14.03 4.87
CA VAL A 48 11.52 13.36 3.67
C VAL A 48 10.62 13.47 2.45
N ALA A 49 9.35 13.79 2.64
CA ALA A 49 8.43 14.14 1.57
C ALA A 49 7.36 15.10 2.09
N ILE A 50 6.83 15.95 1.22
CA ILE A 50 5.81 16.94 1.53
C ILE A 50 4.73 16.93 0.46
N TYR A 51 3.47 16.98 0.90
CA TYR A 51 2.29 16.97 0.05
C TYR A 51 1.29 18.02 0.54
N PRO A 52 0.51 18.68 -0.34
CA PRO A 52 -0.62 19.48 0.10
C PRO A 52 -1.57 18.66 0.98
N ASP A 53 -2.07 19.25 2.07
CA ASP A 53 -3.14 18.63 2.87
C ASP A 53 -4.50 19.04 2.26
N PRO A 54 -5.25 18.12 1.62
CA PRO A 54 -6.52 18.47 0.98
C PRO A 54 -7.60 18.93 1.98
N ALA A 55 -7.43 18.60 3.25
CA ALA A 55 -8.37 18.98 4.31
C ALA A 55 -8.13 20.37 4.87
N ARG A 56 -7.04 21.08 4.48
CA ARG A 56 -6.64 22.36 5.12
C ARG A 56 -6.01 23.33 4.14
N ILE A 57 -6.55 24.53 4.09
CA ILE A 57 -5.89 25.65 3.40
C ILE A 57 -4.53 25.92 4.09
N ASN A 58 -3.47 26.03 3.31
CA ASN A 58 -2.09 26.19 3.81
C ASN A 58 -1.65 25.05 4.74
N GLY A 59 -2.25 23.87 4.60
CA GLY A 59 -1.86 22.64 5.28
C GLY A 59 -0.98 21.77 4.42
N TYR A 60 -0.09 21.01 5.07
CA TYR A 60 0.79 20.06 4.40
C TYR A 60 0.85 18.75 5.18
N LEU A 61 0.88 17.65 4.46
CA LEU A 61 1.20 16.32 4.97
C LEU A 61 2.71 16.13 4.79
N VAL A 62 3.41 15.89 5.88
CA VAL A 62 4.86 15.73 5.87
C VAL A 62 5.22 14.32 6.30
N MET A 63 5.72 13.53 5.36
CA MET A 63 6.32 12.23 5.67
C MET A 63 7.65 12.46 6.36
N SER A 64 7.86 11.75 7.46
CA SER A 64 9.10 11.88 8.23
C SER A 64 9.70 10.51 8.53
N GLU A 65 11.01 10.43 8.43
CA GLU A 65 11.80 9.32 8.94
C GLU A 65 12.01 9.42 10.44
N VAL A 66 11.96 8.27 11.13
CA VAL A 66 12.26 8.19 12.56
C VAL A 66 13.74 7.91 12.75
N MET A 67 14.41 8.78 13.52
CA MET A 67 15.81 8.62 13.91
C MET A 67 15.94 8.51 15.42
N ASN A 68 17.01 7.88 15.86
CA ASN A 68 17.47 7.93 17.25
C ASN A 68 17.89 9.35 17.64
N ALA A 69 18.01 9.64 18.93
CA ALA A 69 18.45 10.94 19.42
C ALA A 69 19.84 11.36 18.92
N ASP A 70 20.69 10.42 18.58
CA ASP A 70 22.02 10.65 18.01
C ASP A 70 22.03 10.88 16.49
N GLY A 71 20.84 10.85 15.85
CA GLY A 71 20.67 11.06 14.42
C GLY A 71 20.89 9.81 13.55
N THR A 72 21.14 8.65 14.14
CA THR A 72 21.19 7.40 13.38
C THR A 72 19.76 6.91 13.07
N PRO A 73 19.53 6.20 11.94
CA PRO A 73 18.22 5.61 11.66
C PRO A 73 17.75 4.70 12.81
N HIS A 74 16.50 4.88 13.22
CA HIS A 74 15.89 3.99 14.21
C HIS A 74 15.64 2.60 13.60
N ASP A 75 15.72 1.53 14.37
CA ASP A 75 15.52 0.14 13.91
C ASP A 75 14.17 -0.08 13.20
N SER A 76 13.15 0.71 13.52
CA SER A 76 11.85 0.68 12.84
C SER A 76 11.78 1.49 11.56
N ASN A 77 12.86 2.17 11.16
CA ASN A 77 12.91 3.00 9.95
C ASN A 77 13.30 2.16 8.73
N GLY A 78 12.33 1.42 8.19
CA GLY A 78 12.54 0.62 6.98
C GLY A 78 12.89 1.45 5.73
N ARG A 79 12.45 2.73 5.67
CA ARG A 79 12.75 3.61 4.53
C ARG A 79 14.25 3.87 4.39
N ALA A 80 14.98 3.98 5.49
CA ALA A 80 16.42 4.20 5.48
C ALA A 80 17.23 3.03 4.88
N THR A 81 16.62 1.84 4.76
CA THR A 81 17.25 0.67 4.14
C THR A 81 17.02 0.57 2.64
N ILE A 82 16.18 1.44 2.06
CA ILE A 82 15.85 1.43 0.64
C ILE A 82 16.97 2.13 -0.14
N GLU A 83 17.58 1.39 -1.05
CA GLU A 83 18.48 1.93 -2.06
C GLU A 83 17.66 2.38 -3.28
N ASP A 84 17.82 3.61 -3.73
CA ASP A 84 17.00 4.22 -4.80
C ASP A 84 17.84 5.31 -5.51
N GLU A 85 19.03 4.92 -5.95
CA GLU A 85 20.02 5.89 -6.45
C GLU A 85 19.72 6.40 -7.87
N ASP A 86 19.13 5.57 -8.72
CA ASP A 86 18.97 5.87 -10.15
C ASP A 86 17.53 6.14 -10.61
N ASN A 87 16.54 5.96 -9.74
CA ASN A 87 15.11 6.09 -10.03
C ASN A 87 14.65 5.34 -11.32
N ASP A 88 15.40 4.33 -11.79
CA ASP A 88 15.04 3.56 -13.00
C ASP A 88 13.81 2.70 -12.77
N PHE A 89 13.59 2.24 -11.54
CA PHE A 89 12.43 1.45 -11.19
C PHE A 89 11.16 2.30 -11.08
N TRP A 90 10.11 1.83 -11.74
CA TRP A 90 8.76 2.33 -11.62
C TRP A 90 7.94 1.30 -10.88
N PHE A 91 7.10 1.76 -9.96
CA PHE A 91 6.24 0.91 -9.17
C PHE A 91 4.78 1.31 -9.33
N GLY A 92 3.89 0.30 -9.40
CA GLY A 92 2.45 0.48 -9.32
C GLY A 92 1.92 -0.44 -8.23
N PHE A 93 1.25 0.09 -7.23
CA PHE A 93 0.66 -0.70 -6.15
C PHE A 93 -0.85 -0.82 -6.34
N GLU A 94 -1.36 -2.03 -6.17
CA GLU A 94 -2.78 -2.38 -6.12
C GLU A 94 -3.10 -2.71 -4.66
N GLN A 95 -3.52 -1.71 -3.88
CA GLN A 95 -3.78 -1.88 -2.45
C GLN A 95 -5.22 -2.31 -2.23
N GLU A 96 -5.40 -3.56 -1.87
CA GLU A 96 -6.68 -4.08 -1.38
C GLU A 96 -6.88 -3.81 0.11
N TYR A 97 -8.12 -3.62 0.51
CA TYR A 97 -8.54 -3.41 1.90
C TYR A 97 -10.01 -3.72 2.10
N PHE A 98 -10.41 -3.90 3.35
CA PHE A 98 -11.84 -3.98 3.72
C PHE A 98 -12.26 -2.75 4.51
N ILE A 99 -13.44 -2.23 4.19
CA ILE A 99 -14.11 -1.22 5.01
C ILE A 99 -14.94 -1.95 6.05
N MET A 100 -14.62 -1.72 7.31
CA MET A 100 -15.24 -2.38 8.45
C MET A 100 -16.13 -1.40 9.20
N ASP A 101 -17.30 -1.86 9.57
CA ASP A 101 -18.22 -1.11 10.42
C ASP A 101 -17.77 -1.19 11.89
N THR A 102 -17.65 -0.05 12.57
CA THR A 102 -17.11 0.01 13.94
C THR A 102 -18.05 -0.57 14.99
N GLU A 103 -19.37 -0.57 14.75
CA GLU A 103 -20.36 -1.08 15.70
C GLU A 103 -20.43 -2.61 15.65
N THR A 104 -20.39 -3.17 14.45
CA THR A 104 -20.55 -4.61 14.24
C THR A 104 -19.23 -5.38 14.16
N GLY A 105 -18.14 -4.69 13.80
CA GLY A 105 -16.85 -5.31 13.50
C GLY A 105 -16.89 -6.20 12.26
N LEU A 106 -17.87 -6.03 11.37
CA LEU A 106 -18.02 -6.78 10.13
C LEU A 106 -17.69 -5.91 8.91
N PRO A 107 -17.26 -6.51 7.79
CA PRO A 107 -17.15 -5.78 6.53
C PRO A 107 -18.50 -5.17 6.12
N LEU A 108 -18.48 -3.99 5.52
CA LEU A 108 -19.69 -3.36 5.00
C LEU A 108 -20.44 -4.30 4.04
N GLY A 109 -21.75 -4.39 4.20
CA GLY A 109 -22.59 -5.28 3.42
C GLY A 109 -22.67 -6.72 3.94
N PHE A 110 -21.93 -7.07 5.00
CA PHE A 110 -22.09 -8.35 5.68
C PHE A 110 -23.26 -8.25 6.65
N PRO A 111 -24.22 -9.20 6.62
CA PRO A 111 -25.38 -9.18 7.51
C PRO A 111 -25.00 -9.56 8.93
N VAL A 112 -25.55 -8.86 9.90
CA VAL A 112 -25.42 -9.24 11.32
C VAL A 112 -26.18 -10.54 11.56
N GLY A 113 -25.49 -11.57 12.07
CA GLY A 113 -26.10 -12.87 12.37
C GLY A 113 -26.47 -13.72 11.17
N GLY A 114 -25.92 -13.42 10.01
CA GLY A 114 -26.14 -14.14 8.77
C GLY A 114 -24.85 -14.35 7.97
N TYR A 115 -25.01 -14.81 6.73
CA TYR A 115 -23.93 -14.96 5.77
C TYR A 115 -24.08 -13.92 4.66
N PRO A 116 -22.97 -13.31 4.18
CA PRO A 116 -23.01 -12.46 3.00
C PRO A 116 -23.33 -13.28 1.75
N GLY A 117 -23.65 -12.60 0.65
CA GLY A 117 -23.71 -13.23 -0.67
C GLY A 117 -22.33 -13.83 -1.06
N PRO A 118 -22.31 -14.77 -2.00
CA PRO A 118 -21.04 -15.36 -2.45
C PRO A 118 -20.13 -14.29 -3.04
N GLN A 119 -18.81 -14.45 -2.86
CA GLN A 119 -17.84 -13.55 -3.48
C GLN A 119 -17.94 -13.56 -5.02
N GLY A 120 -17.44 -12.49 -5.64
CA GLY A 120 -17.48 -12.30 -7.09
C GLY A 120 -18.63 -11.43 -7.57
N MET A 121 -19.80 -11.48 -6.93
CA MET A 121 -20.95 -10.65 -7.33
C MET A 121 -20.76 -9.15 -7.03
N TYR A 122 -19.75 -8.81 -6.24
CA TYR A 122 -19.42 -7.45 -5.84
C TYR A 122 -18.35 -6.81 -6.74
N TYR A 123 -17.59 -7.63 -7.45
CA TYR A 123 -16.45 -7.17 -8.27
C TYR A 123 -16.90 -6.15 -9.32
N CYS A 124 -16.34 -4.93 -9.24
CA CYS A 124 -16.67 -3.80 -10.10
C CYS A 124 -18.17 -3.50 -10.21
N SER A 125 -18.95 -3.84 -9.18
CA SER A 125 -20.42 -3.75 -9.25
C SER A 125 -20.92 -2.29 -9.20
N VAL A 126 -22.14 -2.10 -9.66
CA VAL A 126 -22.85 -0.83 -9.67
C VAL A 126 -24.24 -1.00 -9.04
N GLY A 127 -24.64 0.00 -8.27
CA GLY A 127 -25.96 0.04 -7.64
C GLY A 127 -25.97 -0.48 -6.20
N GLY A 128 -26.84 0.09 -5.37
CA GLY A 128 -26.86 -0.05 -3.91
C GLY A 128 -27.11 -1.47 -3.38
N LYS A 129 -27.43 -2.44 -4.25
CA LYS A 129 -27.61 -3.84 -3.82
C LYS A 129 -26.27 -4.54 -3.56
N ASN A 130 -25.25 -4.24 -4.35
CA ASN A 130 -23.98 -4.95 -4.35
C ASN A 130 -22.76 -4.02 -4.13
N THR A 131 -22.97 -2.71 -3.97
CA THR A 131 -21.91 -1.75 -3.77
C THR A 131 -22.00 -1.14 -2.38
N PHE A 132 -20.94 -1.30 -1.58
CA PHE A 132 -20.88 -0.84 -0.20
C PHE A 132 -19.64 0.01 0.00
N GLY A 133 -19.82 1.24 0.54
CA GLY A 133 -18.72 2.14 0.86
C GLY A 133 -18.22 3.02 -0.29
N ARG A 134 -18.93 3.09 -1.44
CA ARG A 134 -18.49 3.87 -2.62
C ARG A 134 -18.25 5.35 -2.30
N GLU A 135 -19.11 5.99 -1.53
CA GLU A 135 -18.97 7.40 -1.18
C GLU A 135 -17.64 7.68 -0.52
N LEU A 136 -17.25 6.87 0.49
CA LEU A 136 -15.96 6.97 1.15
C LEU A 136 -14.79 6.74 0.18
N VAL A 137 -14.91 5.74 -0.69
CA VAL A 137 -13.81 5.38 -1.62
C VAL A 137 -13.60 6.44 -2.69
N GLU A 138 -14.66 7.04 -3.21
CA GLU A 138 -14.59 8.13 -4.19
C GLU A 138 -14.04 9.41 -3.53
N GLU A 139 -14.49 9.75 -2.32
CA GLU A 139 -13.92 10.86 -1.55
C GLU A 139 -12.42 10.64 -1.24
N HIS A 140 -12.01 9.41 -0.90
CA HIS A 140 -10.60 9.08 -0.73
C HIS A 140 -9.80 9.30 -2.02
N ALA A 141 -10.34 8.89 -3.17
CA ALA A 141 -9.68 9.12 -4.46
C ALA A 141 -9.48 10.62 -4.73
N ASP A 142 -10.51 11.45 -4.48
CA ASP A 142 -10.43 12.90 -4.63
C ASP A 142 -9.37 13.50 -3.70
N LEU A 143 -9.33 13.09 -2.42
CA LEU A 143 -8.30 13.54 -1.47
C LEU A 143 -6.88 13.16 -1.93
N CYS A 144 -6.68 11.96 -2.47
CA CYS A 144 -5.38 11.53 -2.98
C CYS A 144 -4.95 12.38 -4.19
N ILE A 145 -5.87 12.68 -5.10
CA ILE A 145 -5.62 13.52 -6.27
C ILE A 145 -5.29 14.96 -5.82
N ASP A 146 -6.05 15.51 -4.90
CA ASP A 146 -5.85 16.87 -4.36
C ASP A 146 -4.53 16.97 -3.56
N ALA A 147 -4.08 15.90 -2.92
CA ALA A 147 -2.76 15.81 -2.31
C ALA A 147 -1.62 15.70 -3.34
N GLY A 148 -1.92 15.59 -4.62
CA GLY A 148 -0.94 15.49 -5.71
C GLY A 148 -0.31 14.09 -5.85
N LEU A 149 -0.93 13.05 -5.29
CA LEU A 149 -0.50 11.67 -5.50
C LEU A 149 -0.80 11.23 -6.93
N ASN A 150 0.05 10.39 -7.49
CA ASN A 150 -0.22 9.79 -8.80
C ASN A 150 -1.20 8.62 -8.67
N PHE A 151 -2.44 8.95 -8.38
CA PHE A 151 -3.53 8.04 -8.15
C PHE A 151 -4.08 7.53 -9.49
N GLU A 152 -4.07 6.20 -9.70
CA GLU A 152 -4.38 5.57 -10.99
C GLU A 152 -5.84 5.09 -11.08
N GLY A 153 -6.43 4.68 -9.96
CA GLY A 153 -7.80 4.19 -9.97
C GLY A 153 -8.28 3.53 -8.70
N ILE A 154 -9.56 3.13 -8.76
CA ILE A 154 -10.26 2.37 -7.72
C ILE A 154 -11.14 1.30 -8.34
N ASN A 155 -11.31 0.19 -7.67
CA ASN A 155 -12.35 -0.80 -7.99
C ASN A 155 -12.83 -1.50 -6.73
N GLN A 156 -14.09 -1.92 -6.78
CA GLN A 156 -14.63 -2.82 -5.76
C GLN A 156 -14.14 -4.24 -6.05
N GLU A 157 -13.74 -4.93 -5.01
CA GLU A 157 -13.22 -6.28 -5.04
C GLU A 157 -14.29 -7.36 -4.87
N VAL A 158 -13.86 -8.63 -4.80
CA VAL A 158 -14.76 -9.80 -4.89
C VAL A 158 -15.68 -9.97 -3.69
N ALA A 159 -15.34 -9.42 -2.52
CA ALA A 159 -16.17 -9.46 -1.32
C ALA A 159 -16.93 -8.15 -1.08
N ALA A 160 -18.06 -8.23 -0.39
CA ALA A 160 -18.75 -7.02 0.07
C ALA A 160 -17.84 -6.19 0.97
N GLY A 161 -17.80 -4.87 0.75
CA GLY A 161 -16.95 -3.95 1.51
C GLY A 161 -15.45 -4.06 1.23
N GLN A 162 -15.04 -4.93 0.30
CA GLN A 162 -13.65 -5.01 -0.15
C GLN A 162 -13.44 -4.09 -1.35
N TRP A 163 -12.38 -3.29 -1.29
CA TRP A 163 -12.00 -2.32 -2.31
C TRP A 163 -10.51 -2.36 -2.57
N GLU A 164 -10.13 -1.79 -3.68
CA GLU A 164 -8.74 -1.61 -4.09
C GLU A 164 -8.55 -0.19 -4.61
N PHE A 165 -7.39 0.41 -4.29
CA PHE A 165 -6.92 1.59 -4.99
C PHE A 165 -5.55 1.35 -5.62
N GLN A 166 -5.24 2.07 -6.71
CA GLN A 166 -4.00 1.95 -7.43
C GLN A 166 -3.22 3.26 -7.39
N LEU A 167 -1.91 3.14 -7.13
CA LEU A 167 -0.94 4.23 -7.15
C LEU A 167 0.24 3.87 -8.04
N PHE A 168 0.82 4.88 -8.67
CA PHE A 168 2.05 4.74 -9.46
C PHE A 168 3.11 5.74 -8.97
N ALA A 169 4.37 5.31 -8.89
CA ALA A 169 5.48 6.21 -8.64
C ALA A 169 6.77 5.76 -9.34
N GLN A 170 7.63 6.72 -9.65
CA GLN A 170 9.00 6.49 -10.11
C GLN A 170 9.94 6.60 -8.92
N GLY A 171 10.72 5.54 -8.68
CA GLY A 171 11.59 5.43 -7.50
C GLY A 171 10.94 4.74 -6.31
N ALA A 172 11.72 3.91 -5.63
CA ALA A 172 11.21 3.05 -4.55
C ALA A 172 10.82 3.85 -3.30
N LYS A 173 11.61 4.88 -2.93
CA LYS A 173 11.30 5.73 -1.78
C LYS A 173 10.02 6.52 -2.00
N LYS A 174 9.87 7.13 -3.18
CA LYS A 174 8.66 7.88 -3.52
C LYS A 174 7.43 6.97 -3.53
N ALA A 175 7.54 5.77 -4.09
CA ALA A 175 6.45 4.80 -4.10
C ALA A 175 6.02 4.42 -2.67
N GLY A 176 6.99 4.15 -1.79
CA GLY A 176 6.72 3.89 -0.38
C GLY A 176 6.11 5.09 0.36
N ASP A 177 6.58 6.30 0.11
CA ASP A 177 6.04 7.50 0.73
C ASP A 177 4.58 7.73 0.29
N GLU A 178 4.30 7.65 -1.00
CA GLU A 178 2.95 7.90 -1.54
C GLU A 178 1.91 6.86 -1.09
N ILE A 179 2.26 5.57 -1.00
CA ILE A 179 1.33 4.57 -0.48
C ILE A 179 0.96 4.84 0.99
N TRP A 180 1.91 5.32 1.81
CA TRP A 180 1.63 5.67 3.20
C TRP A 180 0.80 6.94 3.34
N ILE A 181 0.98 7.94 2.47
CA ILE A 181 0.11 9.13 2.43
C ILE A 181 -1.32 8.74 2.02
N ALA A 182 -1.48 7.88 1.00
CA ALA A 182 -2.80 7.40 0.60
C ALA A 182 -3.50 6.62 1.72
N ARG A 183 -2.79 5.72 2.41
CA ARG A 183 -3.32 5.02 3.60
C ARG A 183 -3.70 6.00 4.71
N TYR A 184 -2.88 7.03 4.96
CA TYR A 184 -3.18 8.05 5.97
C TYR A 184 -4.48 8.79 5.64
N LEU A 185 -4.65 9.22 4.40
CA LEU A 185 -5.86 9.90 3.97
C LEU A 185 -7.09 9.01 4.12
N LEU A 186 -6.98 7.73 3.75
CA LEU A 186 -8.06 6.75 3.89
C LEU A 186 -8.44 6.52 5.37
N ASP A 187 -7.47 6.26 6.22
CA ASP A 187 -7.71 6.03 7.66
C ASP A 187 -8.30 7.27 8.33
N ARG A 188 -7.80 8.47 8.00
CA ARG A 188 -8.33 9.74 8.51
C ARG A 188 -9.77 9.98 8.08
N LEU A 189 -10.09 9.68 6.83
CA LEU A 189 -11.42 9.84 6.28
C LEU A 189 -12.43 8.94 7.01
N THR A 190 -12.07 7.71 7.33
CA THR A 190 -12.96 6.76 8.02
C THR A 190 -13.41 7.24 9.41
N GLU A 191 -12.65 8.10 10.08
CA GLU A 191 -13.01 8.66 11.39
C GLU A 191 -14.35 9.43 11.36
N SER A 192 -14.72 10.02 10.21
CA SER A 192 -15.98 10.74 10.03
C SER A 192 -17.15 9.85 9.62
N TYR A 193 -16.88 8.64 9.14
CA TYR A 193 -17.88 7.69 8.65
C TYR A 193 -18.33 6.66 9.69
N GLY A 194 -17.64 6.54 10.82
CA GLY A 194 -17.86 5.47 11.78
C GLY A 194 -17.38 4.10 11.27
N TYR A 195 -16.38 4.11 10.39
CA TYR A 195 -15.74 2.92 9.82
C TYR A 195 -14.28 2.85 10.23
N TYR A 196 -13.64 1.71 9.93
CA TYR A 196 -12.18 1.58 9.95
C TYR A 196 -11.73 0.70 8.79
N ILE A 197 -10.46 0.81 8.42
CA ILE A 197 -9.87 0.01 7.35
C ILE A 197 -9.15 -1.19 7.94
N GLU A 198 -9.40 -2.36 7.36
CA GLU A 198 -8.72 -3.60 7.69
C GLU A 198 -7.78 -3.98 6.55
N TYR A 199 -6.47 -3.95 6.85
CA TYR A 199 -5.40 -4.35 5.93
C TYR A 199 -4.88 -5.78 6.21
N HIS A 200 -5.51 -6.54 7.09
CA HIS A 200 -5.10 -7.92 7.34
C HIS A 200 -5.19 -8.75 6.05
N PRO A 201 -4.17 -9.57 5.70
CA PRO A 201 -4.19 -10.31 4.43
C PRO A 201 -5.30 -11.37 4.33
N LYS A 202 -5.92 -11.76 5.43
CA LYS A 202 -7.07 -12.68 5.46
C LYS A 202 -8.09 -12.23 6.51
N PRO A 203 -8.82 -11.13 6.29
CA PRO A 203 -9.77 -10.60 7.28
C PRO A 203 -11.02 -11.48 7.42
N VAL A 204 -11.47 -12.10 6.33
CA VAL A 204 -12.61 -13.04 6.33
C VAL A 204 -12.10 -14.46 6.25
N LYS A 205 -12.38 -15.26 7.27
CA LYS A 205 -11.94 -16.66 7.36
C LYS A 205 -12.78 -17.58 6.46
N GLY A 206 -12.22 -18.71 6.04
CA GLY A 206 -12.87 -19.72 5.23
C GLY A 206 -12.64 -19.52 3.73
N ASP A 207 -13.62 -19.91 2.92
CA ASP A 207 -13.54 -19.94 1.46
C ASP A 207 -13.74 -18.55 0.82
N TRP A 208 -12.83 -17.62 1.16
CA TRP A 208 -12.79 -16.26 0.67
C TRP A 208 -11.41 -15.89 0.15
N ASN A 209 -11.33 -15.02 -0.84
CA ASN A 209 -10.08 -14.39 -1.22
C ASN A 209 -9.52 -13.59 -0.03
N GLY A 210 -8.22 -13.39 0.01
CA GLY A 210 -7.57 -12.50 0.94
C GLY A 210 -7.47 -11.09 0.39
N SER A 211 -6.66 -10.26 1.05
CA SER A 211 -6.27 -8.94 0.59
C SER A 211 -4.76 -8.89 0.37
N GLY A 212 -4.34 -8.39 -0.78
CA GLY A 212 -2.95 -8.18 -1.16
C GLY A 212 -2.62 -6.72 -1.41
N MET A 213 -1.34 -6.44 -1.55
CA MET A 213 -0.86 -5.23 -2.19
C MET A 213 0.05 -5.66 -3.34
N HIS A 214 -0.56 -5.99 -4.49
CA HIS A 214 0.24 -6.41 -5.63
C HIS A 214 1.19 -5.29 -6.05
N ALA A 215 2.44 -5.65 -6.27
CA ALA A 215 3.47 -4.72 -6.66
C ALA A 215 3.81 -4.89 -8.15
N ASN A 216 3.30 -4.01 -8.98
CA ASN A 216 3.73 -3.88 -10.35
C ASN A 216 5.08 -3.17 -10.38
N PHE A 217 6.04 -3.68 -11.12
CA PHE A 217 7.34 -3.04 -11.23
C PHE A 217 7.90 -3.13 -12.64
N SER A 218 8.69 -2.12 -12.99
CA SER A 218 9.33 -2.02 -14.29
C SER A 218 10.65 -1.27 -14.16
N ASN A 219 11.58 -1.58 -15.03
CA ASN A 219 12.80 -0.81 -15.24
C ASN A 219 13.03 -0.61 -16.75
N THR A 220 14.07 0.12 -17.13
CA THR A 220 14.38 0.38 -18.55
C THR A 220 14.50 -0.91 -19.35
N THR A 221 15.08 -1.97 -18.79
CA THR A 221 15.16 -3.26 -19.50
C THR A 221 13.78 -3.82 -19.78
N LEU A 222 12.89 -3.90 -18.79
CA LEU A 222 11.51 -4.38 -18.98
C LEU A 222 10.71 -3.51 -19.95
N ARG A 223 10.91 -2.19 -19.92
CA ARG A 223 10.21 -1.25 -20.81
C ARG A 223 10.68 -1.29 -22.26
N THR A 224 11.89 -1.77 -22.54
CA THR A 224 12.51 -1.63 -23.87
C THR A 224 12.96 -2.93 -24.52
N CYS A 225 13.21 -4.02 -23.78
CA CYS A 225 13.92 -5.22 -24.27
C CYS A 225 13.20 -5.95 -25.41
N GLY A 226 11.87 -6.02 -25.41
CA GLY A 226 11.08 -6.71 -26.43
C GLY A 226 11.36 -8.22 -26.53
N SER A 227 11.72 -8.88 -25.43
CA SER A 227 12.18 -10.28 -25.40
C SER A 227 11.48 -11.09 -24.32
N GLN A 228 10.75 -12.15 -24.70
CA GLN A 228 10.18 -13.13 -23.80
C GLN A 228 11.25 -13.75 -22.90
N GLU A 229 12.38 -14.15 -23.47
CA GLU A 229 13.48 -14.79 -22.74
C GLU A 229 14.01 -13.90 -21.60
N THR A 230 14.04 -12.57 -21.82
CA THR A 230 14.47 -11.62 -20.79
C THR A 230 13.49 -11.58 -19.62
N TYR A 231 12.18 -11.55 -19.91
CA TYR A 231 11.14 -11.59 -18.87
C TYR A 231 11.20 -12.89 -18.06
N GLU A 232 11.34 -14.03 -18.72
CA GLU A 232 11.45 -15.34 -18.07
C GLU A 232 12.71 -15.43 -17.17
N LYS A 233 13.85 -14.93 -17.65
CA LYS A 233 15.08 -14.85 -16.84
C LYS A 233 14.93 -13.99 -15.60
N ILE A 234 14.26 -12.85 -15.73
CA ILE A 234 13.99 -11.96 -14.58
C ILE A 234 13.06 -12.68 -13.59
N CYS A 235 11.99 -13.31 -14.06
CA CYS A 235 11.09 -14.09 -13.19
C CYS A 235 11.83 -15.22 -12.48
N GLU A 236 12.66 -16.00 -13.18
CA GLU A 236 13.45 -17.07 -12.57
C GLU A 236 14.45 -16.57 -11.53
N ALA A 237 14.97 -15.35 -11.67
CA ALA A 237 15.87 -14.75 -10.69
C ALA A 237 15.20 -14.49 -9.33
N PHE A 238 13.87 -14.40 -9.26
CA PHE A 238 13.12 -14.28 -8.00
C PHE A 238 13.03 -15.59 -7.22
N ARG A 239 13.15 -16.74 -7.88
CA ARG A 239 12.98 -18.05 -7.26
C ARG A 239 13.91 -18.30 -6.07
N PRO A 240 15.23 -18.10 -6.17
CA PRO A 240 16.16 -18.38 -5.06
C PRO A 240 15.97 -17.42 -3.88
N VAL A 241 15.45 -16.20 -4.10
CA VAL A 241 15.27 -15.16 -3.08
C VAL A 241 13.83 -15.06 -2.56
N THR A 242 12.96 -16.00 -2.93
CA THR A 242 11.53 -15.98 -2.55
C THR A 242 11.32 -15.89 -1.03
N LYS A 243 12.11 -16.61 -0.23
CA LYS A 243 11.98 -16.60 1.24
C LYS A 243 12.35 -15.23 1.85
N GLU A 244 13.34 -14.57 1.28
CA GLU A 244 13.78 -13.24 1.69
C GLU A 244 12.70 -12.20 1.37
N HIS A 245 12.08 -12.31 0.20
CA HIS A 245 10.95 -11.46 -0.17
C HIS A 245 9.74 -11.67 0.77
N ILE A 246 9.34 -12.91 1.00
CA ILE A 246 8.21 -13.23 1.89
C ILE A 246 8.44 -12.70 3.30
N ALA A 247 9.68 -12.67 3.79
CA ALA A 247 9.99 -12.16 5.12
C ALA A 247 9.67 -10.66 5.30
N VAL A 248 9.59 -9.88 4.21
CA VAL A 248 9.28 -8.45 4.21
C VAL A 248 7.94 -8.10 3.57
N TYR A 249 7.20 -9.09 3.08
CA TYR A 249 5.94 -8.90 2.35
C TYR A 249 4.69 -8.88 3.25
N GLY A 250 4.83 -8.57 4.52
CA GLY A 250 3.73 -8.42 5.44
C GLY A 250 3.50 -9.62 6.36
N ALA A 251 2.93 -9.36 7.51
CA ALA A 251 2.63 -10.36 8.52
C ALA A 251 1.40 -11.20 8.12
N PHE A 252 1.32 -12.45 8.62
CA PHE A 252 0.18 -13.36 8.39
C PHE A 252 -0.11 -13.69 6.92
N ASN A 253 0.83 -13.48 6.03
CA ASN A 253 0.68 -13.71 4.59
C ASN A 253 0.53 -15.20 4.25
N ASP A 254 0.91 -16.09 5.16
CA ASP A 254 0.63 -17.54 5.10
C ASP A 254 -0.87 -17.87 5.11
N GLN A 255 -1.70 -17.00 5.69
CA GLN A 255 -3.16 -17.15 5.69
C GLN A 255 -3.79 -16.78 4.34
N ARG A 256 -3.10 -16.00 3.51
CA ARG A 256 -3.52 -15.59 2.17
C ARG A 256 -2.91 -16.45 1.07
N LEU A 257 -1.59 -16.67 1.11
CA LEU A 257 -0.84 -17.43 0.10
C LEU A 257 -0.96 -18.95 0.35
N THR A 258 -2.08 -19.53 -0.02
CA THR A 258 -2.44 -20.93 0.29
C THR A 258 -2.39 -21.87 -0.91
N GLY A 259 -2.18 -21.35 -2.12
CA GLY A 259 -2.35 -22.12 -3.37
C GLY A 259 -3.82 -22.20 -3.83
N LEU A 260 -4.73 -21.53 -3.11
CA LEU A 260 -6.15 -21.38 -3.44
C LEU A 260 -6.46 -19.90 -3.62
N HIS A 261 -7.69 -19.58 -4.06
CA HIS A 261 -8.16 -18.17 -4.13
C HIS A 261 -7.24 -17.26 -4.94
N GLU A 262 -6.82 -17.74 -6.12
CA GLU A 262 -5.95 -17.00 -7.05
C GLU A 262 -4.57 -16.61 -6.47
N THR A 263 -4.03 -17.44 -5.58
CA THR A 263 -2.68 -17.27 -5.04
C THR A 263 -1.81 -18.48 -5.24
N ALA A 264 -0.49 -18.29 -5.40
CA ALA A 264 0.47 -19.35 -5.20
C ALA A 264 0.58 -19.70 -3.70
N SER A 265 1.00 -20.92 -3.37
CA SER A 265 1.36 -21.25 -2.00
C SER A 265 2.57 -20.44 -1.55
N ILE A 266 2.60 -20.03 -0.28
CA ILE A 266 3.72 -19.24 0.30
C ILE A 266 5.07 -19.93 0.17
N ASN A 267 5.08 -21.27 0.04
CA ASN A 267 6.30 -22.07 -0.08
C ASN A 267 6.69 -22.34 -1.53
N ASP A 268 5.84 -21.99 -2.49
CA ASP A 268 6.04 -22.27 -3.91
C ASP A 268 6.31 -20.98 -4.67
N PHE A 269 7.05 -21.10 -5.76
CA PHE A 269 7.30 -20.00 -6.67
C PHE A 269 6.96 -20.42 -8.10
N SER A 270 6.12 -19.64 -8.74
CA SER A 270 5.74 -19.77 -10.14
C SER A 270 5.62 -18.43 -10.83
N PHE A 271 5.67 -18.41 -12.14
CA PHE A 271 5.31 -17.24 -12.94
C PHE A 271 4.59 -17.68 -14.22
N GLY A 272 3.82 -16.80 -14.79
CA GLY A 272 3.10 -17.08 -16.03
C GLY A 272 2.45 -15.85 -16.65
N VAL A 273 2.15 -15.95 -17.95
CA VAL A 273 1.40 -14.94 -18.70
C VAL A 273 -0.07 -15.03 -18.31
N SER A 274 -0.66 -13.94 -17.85
CA SER A 274 -2.07 -13.84 -17.42
C SER A 274 -2.46 -14.82 -16.32
N ASP A 275 -1.48 -15.41 -15.62
CA ASP A 275 -1.72 -16.40 -14.57
C ASP A 275 -1.90 -15.71 -13.22
N ARG A 276 -3.15 -15.62 -12.73
CA ARG A 276 -3.49 -15.06 -11.43
C ARG A 276 -3.10 -15.97 -10.25
N GLY A 277 -2.89 -17.25 -10.49
CA GLY A 277 -2.41 -18.19 -9.48
C GLY A 277 -0.89 -18.22 -9.32
N ALA A 278 -0.15 -17.47 -10.13
CA ALA A 278 1.30 -17.40 -10.06
C ALA A 278 1.81 -16.40 -9.01
N SER A 279 3.05 -16.61 -8.55
CA SER A 279 3.77 -15.66 -7.69
C SER A 279 4.08 -14.36 -8.43
N ILE A 280 4.56 -14.47 -9.66
CA ILE A 280 4.81 -13.34 -10.57
C ILE A 280 3.94 -13.52 -11.82
N ARG A 281 3.11 -12.54 -12.08
CA ARG A 281 2.30 -12.47 -13.29
C ARG A 281 2.97 -11.60 -14.34
N ILE A 282 2.99 -12.08 -15.58
CA ILE A 282 3.34 -11.27 -16.74
C ILE A 282 2.02 -10.78 -17.34
N PRO A 283 1.70 -9.48 -17.28
CA PRO A 283 0.44 -8.98 -17.81
C PRO A 283 0.31 -9.22 -19.32
N ILE A 284 -0.89 -9.55 -19.79
CA ILE A 284 -1.12 -9.79 -21.21
C ILE A 284 -0.80 -8.54 -22.05
N ILE A 285 -1.02 -7.36 -21.51
CA ILE A 285 -0.70 -6.11 -22.20
C ILE A 285 0.80 -5.94 -22.44
N THR A 286 1.66 -6.45 -21.55
CA THR A 286 3.11 -6.49 -21.73
C THR A 286 3.46 -7.38 -22.95
N VAL A 287 2.84 -8.54 -23.07
CA VAL A 287 3.02 -9.44 -24.23
C VAL A 287 2.53 -8.80 -25.52
N GLN A 288 1.32 -8.21 -25.50
CA GLN A 288 0.72 -7.53 -26.67
C GLN A 288 1.55 -6.34 -27.13
N LYS A 289 2.26 -5.65 -26.22
CA LYS A 289 3.22 -4.59 -26.55
C LYS A 289 4.58 -5.13 -26.99
N GLY A 290 4.67 -6.42 -27.34
CA GLY A 290 5.90 -7.04 -27.83
C GLY A 290 6.93 -7.22 -26.71
N TRP A 291 6.51 -7.65 -25.52
CA TRP A 291 7.36 -7.86 -24.33
C TRP A 291 8.04 -6.56 -23.85
N LYS A 292 7.23 -5.51 -23.76
CA LYS A 292 7.62 -4.20 -23.23
C LYS A 292 6.57 -3.72 -22.24
N GLY A 293 6.94 -3.58 -20.97
CA GLY A 293 6.00 -3.19 -19.94
C GLY A 293 6.53 -3.47 -18.54
N TRP A 294 5.81 -4.28 -17.77
CA TRP A 294 6.06 -4.53 -16.37
C TRP A 294 5.79 -5.98 -15.97
N LEU A 295 6.18 -6.33 -14.76
CA LEU A 295 5.85 -7.54 -14.04
C LEU A 295 5.00 -7.20 -12.83
N GLU A 296 4.11 -8.09 -12.43
CA GLU A 296 3.26 -7.98 -11.24
C GLU A 296 3.69 -9.04 -10.22
N ASP A 297 4.27 -8.60 -9.09
CA ASP A 297 4.48 -9.47 -7.94
C ASP A 297 3.19 -9.54 -7.11
N ARG A 298 2.59 -10.72 -7.07
CA ARG A 298 1.30 -10.97 -6.41
C ARG A 298 1.44 -11.47 -4.97
N ARG A 299 2.68 -11.59 -4.49
CA ARG A 299 2.97 -12.15 -3.16
C ARG A 299 2.83 -11.16 -2.01
N PRO A 300 3.05 -9.82 -2.14
CA PRO A 300 2.92 -8.93 -1.00
C PRO A 300 1.52 -8.92 -0.41
N ALA A 301 1.45 -8.92 0.94
CA ALA A 301 0.21 -8.78 1.68
C ALA A 301 -0.26 -7.32 1.70
N SER A 302 -1.51 -7.10 2.05
CA SER A 302 -2.10 -5.76 2.13
C SER A 302 -1.63 -4.92 3.32
N ASN A 303 -1.08 -5.56 4.38
CA ASN A 303 -0.62 -4.91 5.62
C ASN A 303 0.84 -4.45 5.61
#